data_a70ff935d3745d052e02811cf9317deb
#
_entry.id   a70ff935d3745d052e02811cf9317deb
#
_cell.length_a   1.000
_cell.length_b   1.000
_cell.length_c   1.000
_cell.angle_alpha   90.00
_cell.angle_beta   90.00
_cell.angle_gamma   90.00
#
_symmetry.space_group_name_H-M   'P 1'
#
loop_
_entity.id
_entity.type
_entity.pdbx_description
1 polymer ?
#
loop_
_entity_poly.entity_id
_entity_poly.type
_entity_poly.pdbx_seq_one_letter_code
_entity_poly.pdbx_strand_id
1 'polypeptide(L)'
;EILENPKEAKAKIGYLPEIPPLYTDMTVKKYLEFMFDLKKVKLPKKEHIEEVMRLVRITEQADRIIKNLSKGYRQRVGFAQALLGNPPVLILDEPTVGLDPMQIIEIRKLIKSLGKKHTIILSSHVLSEISATCDRILVISNGKIVADAKTDELSSSTAGEEKLALVVEGAASDIISAIKNIPAVIRVNKISEKNGNSAKYMVEYEKDHDVCRDVFNAMARIGCPILDMQSGNETLEEMFLKLTANGNYDTVGGKK
;
A
#
# COMPACT_ATOMS: atom_id res chain seq x y z
N GLU A 1 -15.39 23.41 -5.60
CA GLU A 1 -15.98 22.23 -4.93
C GLU A 1 -16.68 21.29 -5.93
N ILE A 2 -16.61 19.96 -5.69
CA ILE A 2 -17.13 18.96 -6.67
C ILE A 2 -18.65 19.06 -6.80
N LEU A 3 -19.35 19.37 -5.73
CA LEU A 3 -20.83 19.46 -5.72
C LEU A 3 -21.33 20.75 -6.35
N GLU A 4 -20.59 21.85 -6.24
CA GLU A 4 -20.97 23.15 -6.80
C GLU A 4 -20.66 23.23 -8.31
N ASN A 5 -19.50 22.72 -8.71
CA ASN A 5 -19.02 22.80 -10.09
C ASN A 5 -18.60 21.42 -10.65
N PRO A 6 -19.52 20.47 -10.80
CA PRO A 6 -19.18 19.07 -11.12
C PRO A 6 -18.52 18.91 -12.50
N LYS A 7 -18.84 19.74 -13.49
CA LYS A 7 -18.21 19.67 -14.80
C LYS A 7 -16.75 20.09 -14.77
N GLU A 8 -16.45 21.18 -14.09
CA GLU A 8 -15.08 21.69 -13.96
C GLU A 8 -14.23 20.77 -13.10
N ALA A 9 -14.77 20.27 -12.00
CA ALA A 9 -14.10 19.32 -11.15
C ALA A 9 -13.75 18.02 -11.88
N LYS A 10 -14.72 17.43 -12.61
CA LYS A 10 -14.50 16.21 -13.42
C LYS A 10 -13.47 16.40 -14.53
N ALA A 11 -13.38 17.61 -15.12
CA ALA A 11 -12.36 17.91 -16.12
C ALA A 11 -10.93 17.88 -15.57
N LYS A 12 -10.77 18.08 -14.25
CA LYS A 12 -9.47 18.04 -13.55
C LYS A 12 -9.13 16.66 -12.96
N ILE A 13 -9.97 15.65 -13.20
CA ILE A 13 -9.81 14.29 -12.65
C ILE A 13 -9.59 13.30 -13.80
N GLY A 14 -8.53 12.52 -13.70
CA GLY A 14 -8.36 11.29 -14.45
C GLY A 14 -8.86 10.12 -13.62
N TYR A 15 -9.71 9.27 -14.17
CA TYR A 15 -10.27 8.14 -13.47
C TYR A 15 -9.97 6.83 -14.19
N LEU A 16 -9.44 5.88 -13.47
CA LEU A 16 -9.26 4.49 -13.87
C LEU A 16 -10.11 3.60 -12.97
N PRO A 17 -11.25 3.08 -13.43
CA PRO A 17 -12.00 2.07 -12.68
C PRO A 17 -11.27 0.71 -12.71
N GLU A 18 -11.63 -0.19 -11.79
CA GLU A 18 -11.12 -1.56 -11.72
C GLU A 18 -11.18 -2.27 -13.08
N ILE A 19 -12.31 -2.14 -13.76
CA ILE A 19 -12.51 -2.66 -15.14
C ILE A 19 -12.65 -1.46 -16.07
N PRO A 20 -11.60 -1.10 -16.84
CA PRO A 20 -11.66 0.03 -17.75
C PRO A 20 -12.71 -0.19 -18.85
N PRO A 21 -13.66 0.75 -19.08
CA PRO A 21 -14.71 0.65 -20.09
C PRO A 21 -14.13 0.97 -21.47
N LEU A 22 -13.37 0.04 -22.03
CA LEU A 22 -12.70 0.21 -23.32
C LEU A 22 -13.59 -0.19 -24.50
N TYR A 23 -13.52 0.56 -25.61
CA TYR A 23 -14.11 0.14 -26.87
C TYR A 23 -13.24 -0.91 -27.54
N THR A 24 -13.53 -2.18 -27.26
CA THR A 24 -12.68 -3.33 -27.55
C THR A 24 -12.43 -3.59 -29.04
N ASP A 25 -13.28 -3.09 -29.93
CA ASP A 25 -13.14 -3.23 -31.40
C ASP A 25 -12.30 -2.13 -32.05
N MET A 26 -11.89 -1.12 -31.28
CA MET A 26 -10.97 -0.08 -31.72
C MET A 26 -9.51 -0.49 -31.54
N THR A 27 -8.60 0.10 -32.33
CA THR A 27 -7.18 0.03 -32.01
C THR A 27 -6.87 0.97 -30.83
N VAL A 28 -5.78 0.70 -30.11
CA VAL A 28 -5.34 1.52 -28.97
C VAL A 28 -5.26 3.01 -29.34
N LYS A 29 -4.57 3.30 -30.45
CA LYS A 29 -4.39 4.68 -30.93
C LYS A 29 -5.73 5.35 -31.23
N LYS A 30 -6.59 4.71 -32.03
CA LYS A 30 -7.91 5.27 -32.37
C LYS A 30 -8.78 5.50 -31.14
N TYR A 31 -8.72 4.58 -30.16
CA TYR A 31 -9.43 4.73 -28.90
C TYR A 31 -8.94 5.95 -28.12
N LEU A 32 -7.62 6.14 -27.98
CA LEU A 32 -7.06 7.29 -27.29
C LEU A 32 -7.36 8.62 -28.03
N GLU A 33 -7.33 8.62 -29.35
CA GLU A 33 -7.73 9.77 -30.17
C GLU A 33 -9.20 10.14 -29.95
N PHE A 34 -10.09 9.14 -29.92
CA PHE A 34 -11.51 9.32 -29.62
C PHE A 34 -11.73 9.90 -28.22
N MET A 35 -11.06 9.32 -27.21
CA MET A 35 -11.17 9.80 -25.83
C MET A 35 -10.58 11.20 -25.63
N PHE A 36 -9.53 11.53 -26.35
CA PHE A 36 -8.95 12.87 -26.38
C PHE A 36 -9.96 13.91 -26.85
N ASP A 37 -10.65 13.63 -27.99
CA ASP A 37 -11.68 14.51 -28.54
C ASP A 37 -12.90 14.61 -27.63
N LEU A 38 -13.35 13.48 -27.06
CA LEU A 38 -14.47 13.43 -26.13
C LEU A 38 -14.23 14.28 -24.88
N LYS A 39 -13.01 14.21 -24.32
CA LYS A 39 -12.58 15.04 -23.18
C LYS A 39 -12.33 16.50 -23.55
N LYS A 40 -12.37 16.86 -24.84
CA LYS A 40 -12.08 18.21 -25.35
C LYS A 40 -10.72 18.75 -24.87
N VAL A 41 -9.70 17.88 -24.88
CA VAL A 41 -8.36 18.23 -24.44
C VAL A 41 -7.77 19.32 -25.34
N LYS A 42 -7.16 20.36 -24.76
CA LYS A 42 -6.61 21.52 -25.46
C LYS A 42 -5.08 21.45 -25.66
N LEU A 43 -4.52 20.26 -25.68
CA LEU A 43 -3.09 20.03 -25.92
C LEU A 43 -2.85 19.59 -27.38
N PRO A 44 -1.63 19.66 -27.92
CA PRO A 44 -1.29 19.08 -29.22
C PRO A 44 -1.62 17.57 -29.22
N LYS A 45 -2.58 17.16 -30.01
CA LYS A 45 -3.21 15.83 -29.93
C LYS A 45 -2.22 14.69 -30.16
N LYS A 46 -1.47 14.76 -31.25
CA LYS A 46 -0.55 13.70 -31.65
C LYS A 46 0.55 13.51 -30.61
N GLU A 47 1.21 14.59 -30.27
CA GLU A 47 2.34 14.62 -29.35
C GLU A 47 1.91 14.15 -27.94
N HIS A 48 0.74 14.60 -27.47
CA HIS A 48 0.22 14.24 -26.17
C HIS A 48 -0.14 12.75 -26.09
N ILE A 49 -0.80 12.21 -27.13
CA ILE A 49 -1.15 10.78 -27.17
C ILE A 49 0.11 9.92 -27.22
N GLU A 50 1.12 10.30 -28.02
CA GLU A 50 2.40 9.59 -28.07
C GLU A 50 3.14 9.65 -26.75
N GLU A 51 3.13 10.80 -26.05
CA GLU A 51 3.70 10.94 -24.70
C GLU A 51 3.01 10.00 -23.70
N VAL A 52 1.68 10.03 -23.67
CA VAL A 52 0.91 9.19 -22.76
C VAL A 52 1.13 7.70 -23.04
N MET A 53 1.11 7.27 -24.30
CA MET A 53 1.40 5.88 -24.66
C MET A 53 2.80 5.43 -24.20
N ARG A 54 3.79 6.33 -24.31
CA ARG A 54 5.15 6.09 -23.84
C ARG A 54 5.24 5.96 -22.33
N LEU A 55 4.58 6.84 -21.59
CA LEU A 55 4.51 6.81 -20.12
C LEU A 55 3.99 5.47 -19.60
N VAL A 56 2.92 4.96 -20.21
CA VAL A 56 2.30 3.70 -19.78
C VAL A 56 2.86 2.47 -20.53
N ARG A 57 3.87 2.64 -21.38
CA ARG A 57 4.57 1.57 -22.13
C ARG A 57 3.66 0.72 -23.03
N ILE A 58 2.86 1.38 -23.86
CA ILE A 58 1.98 0.72 -24.83
C ILE A 58 2.21 1.19 -26.29
N THR A 59 3.29 1.89 -26.55
CA THR A 59 3.58 2.44 -27.90
C THR A 59 3.59 1.35 -28.95
N GLU A 60 4.19 0.18 -28.69
CA GLU A 60 4.23 -0.95 -29.61
C GLU A 60 2.88 -1.60 -29.88
N GLN A 61 1.88 -1.30 -29.07
CA GLN A 61 0.51 -1.83 -29.18
C GLN A 61 -0.46 -0.84 -29.85
N ALA A 62 0.06 0.32 -30.34
CA ALA A 62 -0.78 1.43 -30.85
C ALA A 62 -1.81 1.01 -31.89
N ASP A 63 -1.41 0.17 -32.84
CA ASP A 63 -2.24 -0.28 -33.96
C ASP A 63 -2.98 -1.61 -33.66
N ARG A 64 -2.79 -2.19 -32.47
CA ARG A 64 -3.42 -3.42 -32.08
C ARG A 64 -4.84 -3.19 -31.59
N ILE A 65 -5.77 -4.07 -31.98
CA ILE A 65 -7.16 -4.04 -31.52
C ILE A 65 -7.21 -4.40 -30.02
N ILE A 66 -7.93 -3.60 -29.23
CA ILE A 66 -7.95 -3.70 -27.76
C ILE A 66 -8.42 -5.07 -27.27
N LYS A 67 -9.39 -5.71 -27.94
CA LYS A 67 -9.85 -7.07 -27.56
C LYS A 67 -8.74 -8.13 -27.61
N ASN A 68 -7.72 -7.92 -28.42
CA ASN A 68 -6.60 -8.84 -28.59
C ASN A 68 -5.44 -8.59 -27.63
N LEU A 69 -5.60 -7.63 -26.71
CA LEU A 69 -4.62 -7.33 -25.68
C LEU A 69 -4.80 -8.21 -24.43
N SER A 70 -3.69 -8.52 -23.74
CA SER A 70 -3.76 -9.11 -22.41
C SER A 70 -4.44 -8.17 -21.41
N LYS A 71 -4.87 -8.70 -20.26
CA LYS A 71 -5.46 -7.90 -19.19
C LYS A 71 -4.56 -6.74 -18.78
N GLY A 72 -3.25 -6.99 -18.61
CA GLY A 72 -2.28 -5.96 -18.24
C GLY A 72 -2.14 -4.85 -19.27
N TYR A 73 -2.14 -5.18 -20.57
CA TYR A 73 -2.14 -4.15 -21.61
C TYR A 73 -3.45 -3.36 -21.65
N ARG A 74 -4.61 -4.00 -21.45
CA ARG A 74 -5.89 -3.29 -21.32
C ARG A 74 -5.90 -2.33 -20.13
N GLN A 75 -5.34 -2.76 -19.00
CA GLN A 75 -5.16 -1.88 -17.83
C GLN A 75 -4.31 -0.66 -18.16
N ARG A 76 -3.19 -0.84 -18.89
CA ARG A 76 -2.34 0.27 -19.35
C ARG A 76 -3.06 1.21 -20.33
N VAL A 77 -3.95 0.70 -21.17
CA VAL A 77 -4.82 1.55 -22.03
C VAL A 77 -5.76 2.37 -21.15
N GLY A 78 -6.32 1.80 -20.09
CA GLY A 78 -7.11 2.53 -19.09
C GLY A 78 -6.31 3.62 -18.38
N PHE A 79 -5.05 3.35 -17.98
CA PHE A 79 -4.14 4.38 -17.46
C PHE A 79 -3.91 5.50 -18.47
N ALA A 80 -3.65 5.15 -19.74
CA ALA A 80 -3.47 6.14 -20.80
C ALA A 80 -4.70 7.05 -20.92
N GLN A 81 -5.90 6.47 -20.93
CA GLN A 81 -7.16 7.22 -20.94
C GLN A 81 -7.28 8.17 -19.73
N ALA A 82 -6.93 7.71 -18.53
CA ALA A 82 -6.97 8.53 -17.32
C ALA A 82 -6.03 9.74 -17.41
N LEU A 83 -4.85 9.57 -18.02
CA LEU A 83 -3.81 10.59 -18.18
C LEU A 83 -4.09 11.62 -19.28
N LEU A 84 -5.05 11.37 -20.20
CA LEU A 84 -5.37 12.32 -21.26
C LEU A 84 -5.82 13.68 -20.69
N GLY A 85 -5.16 14.73 -21.14
CA GLY A 85 -5.37 16.09 -20.68
C GLY A 85 -4.52 16.47 -19.47
N ASN A 86 -3.62 15.61 -19.04
CA ASN A 86 -2.70 15.85 -17.91
C ASN A 86 -3.42 16.35 -16.64
N PRO A 87 -4.43 15.61 -16.13
CA PRO A 87 -5.25 16.04 -15.02
C PRO A 87 -4.42 16.16 -13.73
N PRO A 88 -4.62 17.18 -12.88
CA PRO A 88 -3.88 17.32 -11.63
C PRO A 88 -4.18 16.21 -10.60
N VAL A 89 -5.35 15.56 -10.70
CA VAL A 89 -5.77 14.49 -9.80
C VAL A 89 -6.03 13.21 -10.60
N LEU A 90 -5.51 12.09 -10.12
CA LEU A 90 -5.80 10.75 -10.63
C LEU A 90 -6.50 9.92 -9.55
N ILE A 91 -7.60 9.31 -9.90
CA ILE A 91 -8.30 8.32 -9.07
C ILE A 91 -8.10 6.95 -9.74
N LEU A 92 -7.46 6.04 -9.04
CA LEU A 92 -7.11 4.71 -9.50
C LEU A 92 -7.82 3.67 -8.61
N ASP A 93 -8.80 2.99 -9.18
CA ASP A 93 -9.60 2.01 -8.46
C ASP A 93 -9.07 0.61 -8.76
N GLU A 94 -8.54 -0.06 -7.73
CA GLU A 94 -7.96 -1.41 -7.79
C GLU A 94 -7.02 -1.63 -9.01
N PRO A 95 -6.03 -0.77 -9.26
CA PRO A 95 -5.30 -0.75 -10.54
C PRO A 95 -4.44 -1.98 -10.81
N THR A 96 -4.23 -2.84 -9.82
CA THR A 96 -3.36 -4.03 -9.89
C THR A 96 -4.13 -5.34 -9.89
N VAL A 97 -5.45 -5.32 -9.71
CA VAL A 97 -6.29 -6.52 -9.60
C VAL A 97 -6.17 -7.42 -10.83
N GLY A 98 -5.81 -8.69 -10.58
CA GLY A 98 -5.70 -9.75 -11.58
C GLY A 98 -4.56 -9.56 -12.59
N LEU A 99 -3.54 -8.80 -12.21
CA LEU A 99 -2.27 -8.74 -12.88
C LEU A 99 -1.30 -9.78 -12.30
N ASP A 100 -0.33 -10.21 -13.09
CA ASP A 100 0.76 -11.05 -12.60
C ASP A 100 1.77 -10.24 -11.75
N PRO A 101 2.62 -10.90 -10.92
CA PRO A 101 3.54 -10.20 -10.02
C PRO A 101 4.49 -9.21 -10.71
N MET A 102 4.95 -9.52 -11.93
CA MET A 102 5.83 -8.62 -12.67
C MET A 102 5.10 -7.36 -13.13
N GLN A 103 3.87 -7.53 -13.62
CA GLN A 103 3.01 -6.40 -14.02
C GLN A 103 2.65 -5.52 -12.82
N ILE A 104 2.38 -6.10 -11.64
CA ILE A 104 2.13 -5.35 -10.40
C ILE A 104 3.32 -4.45 -10.07
N ILE A 105 4.54 -4.98 -10.11
CA ILE A 105 5.77 -4.19 -9.86
C ILE A 105 5.88 -3.02 -10.85
N GLU A 106 5.59 -3.25 -12.12
CA GLU A 106 5.66 -2.20 -13.14
C GLU A 106 4.59 -1.12 -12.96
N ILE A 107 3.36 -1.51 -12.61
CA ILE A 107 2.28 -0.56 -12.34
C ILE A 107 2.58 0.26 -11.09
N ARG A 108 3.11 -0.33 -10.02
CA ARG A 108 3.56 0.42 -8.83
C ARG A 108 4.63 1.46 -9.17
N LYS A 109 5.64 1.08 -9.98
CA LYS A 109 6.66 2.03 -10.47
C LYS A 109 6.03 3.16 -11.28
N LEU A 110 5.05 2.86 -12.13
CA LEU A 110 4.32 3.87 -12.90
C LEU A 110 3.58 4.82 -11.95
N ILE A 111 2.78 4.31 -11.00
CA ILE A 111 2.03 5.11 -10.03
C ILE A 111 2.98 6.03 -9.24
N LYS A 112 4.08 5.51 -8.70
CA LYS A 112 5.09 6.33 -8.00
C LYS A 112 5.69 7.44 -8.89
N SER A 113 5.93 7.15 -10.16
CA SER A 113 6.43 8.15 -11.11
C SER A 113 5.41 9.25 -11.41
N LEU A 114 4.14 8.89 -11.51
CA LEU A 114 3.03 9.81 -11.70
C LEU A 114 2.76 10.66 -10.46
N GLY A 115 2.93 10.12 -9.25
CA GLY A 115 2.78 10.82 -7.98
C GLY A 115 3.69 12.04 -7.81
N LYS A 116 4.77 12.13 -8.60
CA LYS A 116 5.65 13.32 -8.63
C LYS A 116 5.00 14.54 -9.29
N LYS A 117 3.98 14.33 -10.13
CA LYS A 117 3.32 15.39 -10.92
C LYS A 117 1.82 15.48 -10.67
N HIS A 118 1.22 14.44 -10.12
CA HIS A 118 -0.22 14.33 -9.92
C HIS A 118 -0.52 13.99 -8.46
N THR A 119 -1.62 14.48 -7.93
CA THR A 119 -2.20 13.93 -6.70
C THR A 119 -2.90 12.64 -7.06
N ILE A 120 -2.53 11.52 -6.41
CA ILE A 120 -3.11 10.21 -6.70
C ILE A 120 -3.94 9.74 -5.52
N ILE A 121 -5.18 9.35 -5.78
CA ILE A 121 -6.05 8.63 -4.86
C ILE A 121 -6.11 7.19 -5.37
N LEU A 122 -5.62 6.26 -4.56
CA LEU A 122 -5.54 4.84 -4.89
C LEU A 122 -6.46 4.05 -3.96
N SER A 123 -7.39 3.27 -4.50
CA SER A 123 -8.09 2.24 -3.74
C SER A 123 -7.41 0.88 -3.94
N SER A 124 -7.26 0.11 -2.89
CA SER A 124 -6.84 -1.29 -2.93
C SER A 124 -7.26 -2.02 -1.67
N HIS A 125 -7.53 -3.32 -1.80
CA HIS A 125 -7.73 -4.23 -0.68
C HIS A 125 -6.44 -4.96 -0.28
N VAL A 126 -5.33 -4.74 -1.00
CA VAL A 126 -4.02 -5.35 -0.73
C VAL A 126 -3.15 -4.38 0.05
N LEU A 127 -3.11 -4.53 1.38
CA LEU A 127 -2.44 -3.60 2.29
C LEU A 127 -0.94 -3.45 2.02
N SER A 128 -0.26 -4.53 1.65
CA SER A 128 1.17 -4.49 1.28
C SER A 128 1.44 -3.65 0.02
N GLU A 129 0.47 -3.51 -0.88
CA GLU A 129 0.57 -2.62 -2.04
C GLU A 129 0.43 -1.16 -1.66
N ILE A 130 -0.52 -0.88 -0.75
CA ILE A 130 -0.75 0.46 -0.20
C ILE A 130 0.51 0.96 0.51
N SER A 131 1.06 0.16 1.45
CA SER A 131 2.30 0.50 2.18
C SER A 131 3.46 0.80 1.25
N ALA A 132 3.61 0.01 0.19
CA ALA A 132 4.71 0.15 -0.75
C ALA A 132 4.57 1.36 -1.69
N THR A 133 3.37 1.95 -1.82
CA THR A 133 3.06 2.90 -2.90
C THR A 133 2.58 4.26 -2.41
N CYS A 134 1.85 4.31 -1.30
CA CYS A 134 1.18 5.51 -0.79
C CYS A 134 1.96 6.17 0.35
N ASP A 135 1.90 7.51 0.43
CA ASP A 135 2.50 8.29 1.51
C ASP A 135 1.52 8.48 2.69
N ARG A 136 0.20 8.36 2.42
CA ARG A 136 -0.88 8.53 3.39
C ARG A 136 -1.96 7.48 3.15
N ILE A 137 -2.53 6.96 4.22
CA ILE A 137 -3.54 5.92 4.20
C ILE A 137 -4.80 6.40 4.91
N LEU A 138 -5.95 6.20 4.25
CA LEU A 138 -7.27 6.39 4.82
C LEU A 138 -7.94 5.02 4.94
N VAL A 139 -8.28 4.60 6.15
CA VAL A 139 -9.04 3.36 6.36
C VAL A 139 -10.51 3.69 6.52
N ILE A 140 -11.34 3.06 5.69
CA ILE A 140 -12.78 3.22 5.71
C ILE A 140 -13.42 1.92 6.19
N SER A 141 -14.27 2.00 7.22
CA SER A 141 -15.07 0.90 7.72
C SER A 141 -16.49 1.37 7.99
N ASN A 142 -17.49 0.59 7.57
CA ASN A 142 -18.92 0.91 7.75
C ASN A 142 -19.29 2.33 7.30
N GLY A 143 -18.70 2.82 6.19
CA GLY A 143 -18.96 4.14 5.62
C GLY A 143 -18.33 5.31 6.39
N LYS A 144 -17.45 5.04 7.37
CA LYS A 144 -16.74 6.05 8.16
C LYS A 144 -15.23 5.90 7.99
N ILE A 145 -14.51 7.03 8.04
CA ILE A 145 -13.05 7.01 8.12
C ILE A 145 -12.68 6.64 9.56
N VAL A 146 -12.02 5.49 9.73
CA VAL A 146 -11.61 4.97 11.04
C VAL A 146 -10.11 5.20 11.32
N ALA A 147 -9.31 5.49 10.29
CA ALA A 147 -7.94 5.96 10.42
C ALA A 147 -7.57 6.87 9.25
N ASP A 148 -6.71 7.84 9.54
CA ASP A 148 -6.13 8.79 8.61
C ASP A 148 -4.71 9.10 9.11
N ALA A 149 -3.70 8.49 8.49
CA ALA A 149 -2.31 8.63 8.95
C ALA A 149 -1.32 8.47 7.79
N LYS A 150 -0.09 8.97 7.98
CA LYS A 150 1.01 8.70 7.07
C LYS A 150 1.46 7.25 7.19
N THR A 151 1.96 6.70 6.09
CA THR A 151 2.44 5.31 6.05
C THR A 151 3.54 5.06 7.10
N ASP A 152 4.44 6.03 7.31
CA ASP A 152 5.51 5.93 8.29
C ASP A 152 4.99 5.98 9.74
N GLU A 153 3.90 6.72 9.99
CA GLU A 153 3.27 6.81 11.31
C GLU A 153 2.50 5.53 11.67
N LEU A 154 1.95 4.85 10.67
CA LEU A 154 1.23 3.59 10.85
C LEU A 154 2.18 2.41 11.11
N SER A 155 3.40 2.46 10.59
CA SER A 155 4.43 1.46 10.83
C SER A 155 5.25 1.71 12.10
N SER A 156 5.23 2.94 12.63
CA SER A 156 5.88 3.26 13.89
C SER A 156 4.92 2.96 15.05
N SER A 157 5.29 1.99 15.88
CA SER A 157 4.74 1.86 17.23
C SER A 157 4.84 3.20 17.95
N THR A 158 3.93 3.44 18.89
CA THR A 158 3.84 4.60 19.79
C THR A 158 5.20 5.24 20.07
N ALA A 159 5.27 6.56 19.97
CA ALA A 159 6.50 7.36 20.01
C ALA A 159 7.57 6.80 20.97
N GLY A 160 8.67 6.33 20.42
CA GLY A 160 9.87 5.96 21.19
C GLY A 160 10.09 4.47 21.49
N GLU A 161 9.17 3.60 21.13
CA GLU A 161 9.28 2.16 21.40
C GLU A 161 9.32 1.35 20.10
N GLU A 162 10.16 0.34 20.04
CA GLU A 162 10.19 -0.66 18.98
C GLU A 162 9.77 -2.03 19.54
N LYS A 163 9.30 -2.91 18.65
CA LYS A 163 8.83 -4.24 19.02
C LYS A 163 9.63 -5.33 18.31
N LEU A 164 9.88 -6.41 19.03
CA LEU A 164 10.53 -7.62 18.52
C LEU A 164 9.64 -8.83 18.82
N ALA A 165 9.24 -9.53 17.78
CA ALA A 165 8.51 -10.78 17.91
C ALA A 165 9.48 -11.95 17.92
N LEU A 166 9.35 -12.83 18.90
CA LEU A 166 10.21 -13.99 19.13
C LEU A 166 9.39 -15.26 19.21
N VAL A 167 9.91 -16.34 18.65
CA VAL A 167 9.45 -17.70 18.96
C VAL A 167 10.62 -18.42 19.62
N VAL A 168 10.45 -18.78 20.88
CA VAL A 168 11.51 -19.40 21.69
C VAL A 168 10.99 -20.70 22.31
N GLU A 169 11.84 -21.72 22.34
CA GLU A 169 11.58 -22.99 23.00
C GLU A 169 12.19 -23.00 24.40
N GLY A 170 11.38 -23.35 25.41
CA GLY A 170 11.83 -23.42 26.80
C GLY A 170 10.78 -22.98 27.80
N ALA A 171 11.17 -22.98 29.09
CA ALA A 171 10.29 -22.54 30.19
C ALA A 171 10.02 -21.04 30.09
N ALA A 172 8.74 -20.65 30.06
CA ALA A 172 8.33 -19.26 29.89
C ALA A 172 8.86 -18.33 31.00
N SER A 173 8.98 -18.82 32.24
CA SER A 173 9.55 -18.07 33.37
C SER A 173 10.98 -17.61 33.10
N ASP A 174 11.80 -18.54 32.60
CA ASP A 174 13.24 -18.32 32.41
C ASP A 174 13.47 -17.38 31.21
N ILE A 175 12.72 -17.58 30.12
CA ILE A 175 12.75 -16.74 28.93
C ILE A 175 12.37 -15.30 29.29
N ILE A 176 11.22 -15.10 29.97
CA ILE A 176 10.75 -13.77 30.36
C ILE A 176 11.74 -13.08 31.31
N SER A 177 12.27 -13.80 32.27
CA SER A 177 13.26 -13.25 33.21
C SER A 177 14.55 -12.84 32.53
N ALA A 178 15.05 -13.67 31.61
CA ALA A 178 16.29 -13.37 30.88
C ALA A 178 16.15 -12.15 29.96
N ILE A 179 15.00 -12.02 29.27
CA ILE A 179 14.75 -10.90 28.38
C ILE A 179 14.51 -9.60 29.18
N LYS A 180 13.80 -9.64 30.31
CA LYS A 180 13.56 -8.47 31.16
C LYS A 180 14.86 -7.88 31.77
N ASN A 181 15.89 -8.68 31.89
CA ASN A 181 17.19 -8.24 32.40
C ASN A 181 18.04 -7.48 31.36
N ILE A 182 17.57 -7.35 30.11
CA ILE A 182 18.22 -6.55 29.08
C ILE A 182 17.87 -5.07 29.31
N PRO A 183 18.84 -4.16 29.48
CA PRO A 183 18.58 -2.77 29.91
C PRO A 183 17.63 -1.98 29.02
N ALA A 184 17.66 -2.22 27.69
CA ALA A 184 16.82 -1.53 26.75
C ALA A 184 15.39 -2.09 26.63
N VAL A 185 15.07 -3.20 27.32
CA VAL A 185 13.76 -3.85 27.26
C VAL A 185 12.79 -3.16 28.23
N ILE A 186 11.67 -2.66 27.71
CA ILE A 186 10.60 -2.03 28.46
C ILE A 186 9.60 -3.07 28.96
N ARG A 187 9.18 -3.98 28.06
CA ARG A 187 8.17 -4.98 28.37
C ARG A 187 8.35 -6.28 27.57
N VAL A 188 7.98 -7.40 28.18
CA VAL A 188 7.91 -8.71 27.54
C VAL A 188 6.56 -9.34 27.81
N ASN A 189 5.85 -9.73 26.74
CA ASN A 189 4.56 -10.39 26.82
C ASN A 189 4.60 -11.73 26.07
N LYS A 190 4.07 -12.80 26.70
CA LYS A 190 3.78 -14.06 26.01
C LYS A 190 2.46 -13.90 25.24
N ILE A 191 2.50 -14.12 23.91
CA ILE A 191 1.36 -13.90 23.03
C ILE A 191 0.56 -15.19 22.81
N SER A 192 1.22 -16.28 22.51
CA SER A 192 0.58 -17.57 22.25
C SER A 192 1.52 -18.73 22.51
N GLU A 193 0.94 -19.88 22.80
CA GLU A 193 1.67 -21.16 22.78
C GLU A 193 1.69 -21.69 21.35
N LYS A 194 2.83 -22.29 20.97
CA LYS A 194 2.96 -23.08 19.75
C LYS A 194 3.14 -24.55 20.10
N ASN A 195 3.09 -25.45 19.12
CA ASN A 195 3.24 -26.87 19.31
C ASN A 195 4.54 -27.21 20.05
N GLY A 196 4.43 -28.06 21.09
CA GLY A 196 5.56 -28.44 21.95
C GLY A 196 5.83 -27.43 23.08
N ASN A 197 7.10 -27.28 23.45
CA ASN A 197 7.56 -26.39 24.54
C ASN A 197 7.94 -24.99 24.03
N SER A 198 7.37 -24.55 22.89
CA SER A 198 7.67 -23.25 22.29
C SER A 198 6.51 -22.27 22.43
N ALA A 199 6.83 -20.98 22.56
CA ALA A 199 5.84 -19.92 22.64
C ALA A 199 6.30 -18.68 21.87
N LYS A 200 5.32 -17.85 21.44
CA LYS A 200 5.57 -16.54 20.81
C LYS A 200 5.55 -15.47 21.90
N TYR A 201 6.59 -14.64 21.88
CA TYR A 201 6.77 -13.49 22.79
C TYR A 201 6.83 -12.21 21.97
N MET A 202 6.34 -11.12 22.55
CA MET A 202 6.52 -9.75 22.07
C MET A 202 7.37 -9.00 23.07
N VAL A 203 8.46 -8.44 22.61
CA VAL A 203 9.39 -7.61 23.38
C VAL A 203 9.26 -6.18 22.91
N GLU A 204 8.93 -5.27 23.80
CA GLU A 204 8.92 -3.82 23.59
C GLU A 204 10.23 -3.25 24.14
N TYR A 205 10.93 -2.42 23.36
CA TYR A 205 12.25 -1.91 23.73
C TYR A 205 12.45 -0.47 23.23
N GLU A 206 13.42 0.22 23.83
CA GLU A 206 13.76 1.60 23.48
C GLU A 206 14.31 1.70 22.06
N LYS A 207 13.82 2.68 21.30
CA LYS A 207 14.31 2.99 19.96
C LYS A 207 15.81 3.28 19.99
N ASP A 208 16.49 2.93 18.90
CA ASP A 208 17.93 3.09 18.70
C ASP A 208 18.83 2.08 19.44
N HIS A 209 18.28 1.01 20.05
CA HIS A 209 19.04 -0.09 20.62
C HIS A 209 18.96 -1.36 19.76
N ASP A 210 20.11 -2.01 19.51
CA ASP A 210 20.17 -3.33 18.85
C ASP A 210 19.86 -4.46 19.85
N VAL A 211 18.59 -4.56 20.25
CA VAL A 211 18.12 -5.57 21.21
C VAL A 211 18.19 -6.99 20.64
N CYS A 212 18.22 -7.17 19.32
CA CYS A 212 18.24 -8.49 18.69
C CYS A 212 19.47 -9.32 19.16
N ARG A 213 20.65 -8.69 19.18
CA ARG A 213 21.90 -9.33 19.63
C ARG A 213 21.87 -9.67 21.12
N ASP A 214 21.34 -8.78 21.95
CA ASP A 214 21.28 -8.99 23.40
C ASP A 214 20.28 -10.10 23.74
N VAL A 215 19.14 -10.14 23.09
CA VAL A 215 18.16 -11.22 23.22
C VAL A 215 18.75 -12.55 22.74
N PHE A 216 19.45 -12.57 21.61
CA PHE A 216 20.12 -13.79 21.13
C PHE A 216 21.12 -14.32 22.18
N ASN A 217 21.98 -13.44 22.72
CA ASN A 217 22.95 -13.81 23.73
C ASN A 217 22.30 -14.26 25.06
N ALA A 218 21.22 -13.62 25.47
CA ALA A 218 20.47 -14.00 26.67
C ALA A 218 19.87 -15.40 26.53
N MET A 219 19.23 -15.70 25.38
CA MET A 219 18.65 -17.02 25.13
C MET A 219 19.71 -18.10 25.01
N ALA A 220 20.86 -17.81 24.37
CA ALA A 220 21.97 -18.75 24.28
C ALA A 220 22.53 -19.12 25.66
N ARG A 221 22.61 -18.15 26.59
CA ARG A 221 23.09 -18.40 27.96
C ARG A 221 22.21 -19.34 28.79
N ILE A 222 20.90 -19.26 28.58
CA ILE A 222 19.94 -20.13 29.29
C ILE A 222 19.59 -21.40 28.51
N GLY A 223 20.22 -21.63 27.35
CA GLY A 223 20.00 -22.81 26.54
C GLY A 223 18.59 -22.91 25.88
N CYS A 224 17.94 -21.76 25.67
CA CYS A 224 16.61 -21.68 25.02
C CYS A 224 16.77 -21.32 23.54
N PRO A 225 16.52 -22.26 22.62
CA PRO A 225 16.64 -21.99 21.18
C PRO A 225 15.65 -20.96 20.69
N ILE A 226 16.13 -19.98 19.92
CA ILE A 226 15.25 -19.07 19.16
C ILE A 226 14.89 -19.74 17.84
N LEU A 227 13.61 -19.98 17.62
CA LEU A 227 13.07 -20.62 16.40
C LEU A 227 12.72 -19.59 15.34
N ASP A 228 12.38 -18.36 15.75
CA ASP A 228 12.05 -17.25 14.85
C ASP A 228 12.30 -15.92 15.59
N MET A 229 12.77 -14.90 14.84
CA MET A 229 12.99 -13.56 15.33
C MET A 229 12.70 -12.56 14.23
N GLN A 230 11.71 -11.69 14.43
CA GLN A 230 11.27 -10.72 13.44
C GLN A 230 10.99 -9.37 14.09
N SER A 231 11.11 -8.28 13.31
CA SER A 231 10.59 -6.99 13.75
C SER A 231 9.13 -7.15 14.17
N GLY A 232 8.82 -6.75 15.39
CA GLY A 232 7.48 -6.86 15.98
C GLY A 232 6.56 -5.71 15.65
N ASN A 233 6.96 -4.81 14.74
CA ASN A 233 6.10 -3.73 14.29
C ASN A 233 4.81 -4.32 13.72
N GLU A 234 3.69 -3.79 14.17
CA GLU A 234 2.38 -4.22 13.66
C GLU A 234 2.36 -4.04 12.16
N THR A 235 2.01 -5.10 11.46
CA THR A 235 1.74 -4.99 10.03
C THR A 235 0.50 -4.13 9.82
N LEU A 236 0.37 -3.49 8.66
CA LEU A 236 -0.86 -2.78 8.32
C LEU A 236 -2.09 -3.69 8.37
N GLU A 237 -1.90 -4.99 8.08
CA GLU A 237 -2.94 -6.02 8.17
C GLU A 237 -3.44 -6.20 9.62
N GLU A 238 -2.53 -6.31 10.59
CA GLU A 238 -2.88 -6.44 12.01
C GLU A 238 -3.56 -5.18 12.54
N MET A 239 -3.07 -4.01 12.14
CA MET A 239 -3.68 -2.73 12.48
C MET A 239 -5.08 -2.60 11.87
N PHE A 240 -5.24 -2.93 10.59
CA PHE A 240 -6.53 -2.93 9.90
C PHE A 240 -7.54 -3.83 10.62
N LEU A 241 -7.14 -5.05 11.00
CA LEU A 241 -7.99 -5.98 11.74
C LEU A 241 -8.40 -5.41 13.09
N LYS A 242 -7.50 -4.77 13.83
CA LYS A 242 -7.81 -4.10 15.11
C LYS A 242 -8.80 -2.95 14.94
N LEU A 243 -8.57 -2.08 13.96
CA LEU A 243 -9.43 -0.93 13.67
C LEU A 243 -10.84 -1.34 13.21
N THR A 244 -10.95 -2.47 12.52
CA THR A 244 -12.22 -2.98 12.01
C THR A 244 -12.96 -3.88 13.01
N ALA A 245 -12.25 -4.61 13.90
CA ALA A 245 -12.82 -5.51 14.89
C ALA A 245 -13.35 -4.79 16.14
N ASN A 246 -12.68 -3.70 16.54
CA ASN A 246 -13.02 -2.97 17.77
C ASN A 246 -14.09 -1.91 17.53
N GLY A 247 -15.20 -2.05 17.04
CA GLY A 247 -16.31 -1.10 16.85
C GLY A 247 -16.38 0.22 17.71
N ASN A 248 -15.35 0.51 18.49
CA ASN A 248 -15.14 1.73 19.28
C ASN A 248 -14.10 2.62 18.58
N TYR A 249 -14.59 3.67 17.98
CA TYR A 249 -13.86 4.66 17.21
C TYR A 249 -13.32 5.76 18.11
N ASP A 250 -12.15 5.55 18.71
CA ASP A 250 -11.36 6.67 19.19
C ASP A 250 -10.45 7.14 18.04
N THR A 251 -10.73 8.34 17.56
CA THR A 251 -9.98 9.03 16.53
C THR A 251 -8.54 9.24 17.00
N VAL A 252 -7.63 8.42 16.52
CA VAL A 252 -6.19 8.68 16.67
C VAL A 252 -5.82 9.79 15.69
N GLY A 253 -5.54 10.97 16.22
CA GLY A 253 -4.88 12.03 15.48
C GLY A 253 -5.77 13.12 14.89
N GLY A 254 -6.24 14.00 15.71
CA GLY A 254 -6.85 15.27 15.33
C GLY A 254 -6.68 16.32 16.41
N LYS A 255 -5.46 16.85 16.58
CA LYS A 255 -5.30 18.19 17.19
C LYS A 255 -5.08 19.19 16.07
N LYS A 256 -5.93 20.22 16.13
CA LYS A 256 -5.95 21.43 15.29
C LYS A 256 -4.59 22.08 15.14
#